data_2e187728bf3af7a4e66752f43e7b392f
#
_entry.id   2e187728bf3af7a4e66752f43e7b392f
#
_cell.length_a   1.000
_cell.length_b   1.000
_cell.length_c   1.000
_cell.angle_alpha   90.00
_cell.angle_beta   90.00
_cell.angle_gamma   90.00
#
_symmetry.space_group_name_H-M   'P 1'
#
loop_
_entity.id
_entity.type
_entity.pdbx_description
1 polymer ?
#
loop_
_entity_poly.entity_id
_entity_poly.type
_entity_poly.pdbx_seq_one_letter_code
_entity_poly.pdbx_strand_id
1 'polypeptide(L)'
;MSAGTGVAHSEINNTDTPVHLLQIWIIPDERDAEPNYQQINLDPRKDPNKWHLIAGPDANAPMHIRQNAEVKSAVLEKGHELTVDTVKKVNYVHVISGVVRIGDQEVKAGDALVFEDKATIHAIEDSQFIWFDLP
;
A
#
# COMPACT_ATOMS: atom_id res chain seq x y z
N MET A 1 -3.90 3.90 -12.12
CA MET A 1 -4.59 4.73 -13.13
C MET A 1 -4.32 6.18 -12.82
N SER A 2 -3.87 6.94 -13.81
CA SER A 2 -3.77 8.40 -13.71
C SER A 2 -5.00 9.00 -14.39
N ALA A 3 -5.77 9.80 -13.65
CA ALA A 3 -7.05 10.32 -14.14
C ALA A 3 -6.90 11.50 -15.10
N GLY A 4 -5.75 12.19 -15.12
CA GLY A 4 -5.56 13.39 -15.92
C GLY A 4 -6.60 14.45 -15.60
N THR A 5 -7.32 14.93 -16.62
CA THR A 5 -8.40 15.90 -16.48
C THR A 5 -9.71 15.28 -15.97
N GLY A 6 -9.75 14.00 -15.76
CA GLY A 6 -10.88 13.24 -15.23
C GLY A 6 -11.04 11.88 -15.88
N VAL A 7 -11.60 10.94 -15.12
CA VAL A 7 -11.90 9.58 -15.58
C VAL A 7 -13.21 9.12 -14.94
N ALA A 8 -13.98 8.35 -15.69
CA ALA A 8 -15.13 7.62 -15.18
C ALA A 8 -14.84 6.12 -15.30
N HIS A 9 -15.06 5.36 -14.23
CA HIS A 9 -14.87 3.92 -14.22
C HIS A 9 -15.91 3.25 -13.31
N SER A 10 -16.00 1.95 -13.40
CA SER A 10 -16.81 1.12 -12.51
C SER A 10 -16.02 -0.10 -12.08
N GLU A 11 -16.30 -0.57 -10.87
CA GLU A 11 -15.76 -1.82 -10.34
C GLU A 11 -16.91 -2.84 -10.29
N ILE A 12 -16.74 -3.99 -10.93
CA ILE A 12 -17.77 -5.01 -11.04
C ILE A 12 -17.18 -6.35 -10.55
N ASN A 13 -17.82 -6.94 -9.55
CA ASN A 13 -17.52 -8.31 -9.16
C ASN A 13 -18.36 -9.27 -10.01
N ASN A 14 -17.72 -9.95 -10.98
CA ASN A 14 -18.34 -10.95 -11.83
C ASN A 14 -18.26 -12.38 -11.28
N THR A 15 -17.94 -12.54 -9.98
CA THR A 15 -17.83 -13.86 -9.32
C THR A 15 -18.95 -14.05 -8.32
N ASP A 16 -19.19 -15.31 -7.94
CA ASP A 16 -20.20 -15.68 -6.93
C ASP A 16 -19.67 -15.53 -5.48
N THR A 17 -18.42 -15.07 -5.32
CA THR A 17 -17.80 -14.88 -4.00
C THR A 17 -17.56 -13.40 -3.72
N PRO A 18 -17.68 -12.96 -2.45
CA PRO A 18 -17.35 -11.59 -2.09
C PRO A 18 -15.89 -11.22 -2.44
N VAL A 19 -15.70 -10.02 -2.94
CA VAL A 19 -14.38 -9.43 -3.18
C VAL A 19 -14.18 -8.26 -2.24
N HIS A 20 -13.03 -8.26 -1.54
CA HIS A 20 -12.56 -7.10 -0.78
C HIS A 20 -11.56 -6.33 -1.62
N LEU A 21 -11.80 -5.05 -1.85
CA LEU A 21 -10.90 -4.16 -2.56
C LEU A 21 -10.63 -2.89 -1.76
N LEU A 22 -9.51 -2.26 -2.02
CA LEU A 22 -9.18 -0.92 -1.54
C LEU A 22 -9.14 0.03 -2.73
N GLN A 23 -9.95 1.08 -2.71
CA GLN A 23 -9.84 2.19 -3.64
C GLN A 23 -8.95 3.28 -3.05
N ILE A 24 -7.78 3.49 -3.65
CA ILE A 24 -6.75 4.37 -3.14
C ILE A 24 -6.63 5.60 -4.04
N TRP A 25 -6.68 6.77 -3.44
CA TRP A 25 -6.51 8.05 -4.13
C TRP A 25 -5.23 8.70 -3.66
N ILE A 26 -4.31 8.92 -4.60
CA ILE A 26 -3.07 9.66 -4.37
C ILE A 26 -3.13 10.91 -5.27
N ILE A 27 -3.08 12.08 -4.66
CA ILE A 27 -3.13 13.34 -5.41
C ILE A 27 -1.82 13.47 -6.19
N PRO A 28 -1.87 13.63 -7.53
CA PRO A 28 -0.66 13.78 -8.33
C PRO A 28 0.00 15.14 -8.09
N ASP A 29 1.31 15.20 -8.27
CA ASP A 29 2.10 16.45 -8.28
C ASP A 29 2.12 17.14 -9.65
N GLU A 30 1.67 16.46 -10.69
CA GLU A 30 1.53 16.95 -12.06
C GLU A 30 0.06 17.17 -12.41
N ARG A 31 -0.27 18.38 -12.87
CA ARG A 31 -1.61 18.71 -13.35
C ARG A 31 -1.77 18.36 -14.83
N ASP A 32 -3.00 18.09 -15.23
CA ASP A 32 -3.40 17.87 -16.65
C ASP A 32 -2.55 16.80 -17.37
N ALA A 33 -2.01 15.87 -16.61
CA ALA A 33 -1.25 14.77 -17.15
C ALA A 33 -2.11 13.85 -18.04
N GLU A 34 -1.51 13.26 -19.05
CA GLU A 34 -2.20 12.28 -19.89
C GLU A 34 -2.75 11.12 -19.07
N PRO A 35 -4.03 10.76 -19.26
CA PRO A 35 -4.60 9.59 -18.62
C PRO A 35 -3.80 8.32 -18.91
N ASN A 36 -3.59 7.49 -17.89
CA ASN A 36 -2.87 6.24 -18.02
C ASN A 36 -3.51 5.14 -17.16
N TYR A 37 -3.52 3.93 -17.68
CA TYR A 37 -3.96 2.74 -16.97
C TYR A 37 -2.84 1.70 -16.94
N GLN A 38 -2.57 1.17 -15.76
CA GLN A 38 -1.60 0.10 -15.54
C GLN A 38 -2.24 -0.97 -14.65
N GLN A 39 -1.87 -2.20 -14.88
CA GLN A 39 -2.32 -3.34 -14.07
C GLN A 39 -1.17 -4.30 -13.86
N ILE A 40 -1.00 -4.75 -12.62
CA ILE A 40 -0.04 -5.80 -12.26
C ILE A 40 -0.77 -6.92 -11.52
N ASN A 41 -0.21 -8.11 -11.59
CA ASN A 41 -0.64 -9.24 -10.79
C ASN A 41 0.44 -9.52 -9.74
N LEU A 42 0.19 -9.08 -8.52
CA LEU A 42 1.09 -9.22 -7.38
C LEU A 42 0.35 -9.93 -6.25
N ASP A 43 0.93 -11.01 -5.74
CA ASP A 43 0.41 -11.72 -4.57
C ASP A 43 1.51 -11.82 -3.49
N PRO A 44 1.53 -10.91 -2.50
CA PRO A 44 2.52 -10.92 -1.42
C PRO A 44 2.53 -12.21 -0.57
N ARG A 45 1.45 -12.99 -0.60
CA ARG A 45 1.36 -14.29 0.12
C ARG A 45 2.30 -15.34 -0.44
N LYS A 46 2.71 -15.23 -1.71
CA LYS A 46 3.64 -16.16 -2.34
C LYS A 46 5.08 -16.00 -1.87
N ASP A 47 5.39 -14.88 -1.25
CA ASP A 47 6.71 -14.53 -0.78
C ASP A 47 6.60 -13.62 0.45
N PRO A 48 6.16 -14.19 1.60
CA PRO A 48 5.86 -13.43 2.80
C PRO A 48 7.13 -12.87 3.48
N ASN A 49 6.93 -12.10 4.54
CA ASN A 49 7.94 -11.54 5.43
C ASN A 49 8.91 -10.57 4.75
N LYS A 50 8.47 -9.91 3.68
CA LYS A 50 9.20 -8.85 3.01
C LYS A 50 8.29 -7.82 2.35
N TRP A 51 8.83 -6.65 2.05
CA TRP A 51 8.16 -5.61 1.28
C TRP A 51 8.11 -5.93 -0.21
N HIS A 52 6.94 -5.75 -0.80
CA HIS A 52 6.73 -5.79 -2.25
C HIS A 52 6.34 -4.39 -2.72
N LEU A 53 7.16 -3.77 -3.56
CA LEU A 53 6.82 -2.51 -4.20
C LEU A 53 5.63 -2.73 -5.15
N ILE A 54 4.61 -1.88 -5.02
CA ILE A 54 3.42 -1.88 -5.88
C ILE A 54 3.53 -0.72 -6.88
N ALA A 55 3.78 0.48 -6.38
CA ALA A 55 3.79 1.69 -7.18
C ALA A 55 4.81 2.70 -6.65
N GLY A 56 5.34 3.53 -7.53
CA GLY A 56 6.28 4.58 -7.18
C GLY A 56 6.49 5.57 -8.32
N PRO A 57 7.28 6.64 -8.07
CA PRO A 57 7.59 7.66 -9.06
C PRO A 57 8.65 7.20 -10.07
N ASP A 58 9.42 6.17 -9.73
CA ASP A 58 10.47 5.64 -10.62
C ASP A 58 9.86 4.95 -11.83
N ALA A 59 10.44 5.17 -13.01
CA ALA A 59 10.03 4.52 -14.25
C ALA A 59 10.15 2.97 -14.19
N ASN A 60 10.99 2.44 -13.30
CA ASN A 60 11.15 1.00 -13.08
C ASN A 60 10.20 0.43 -12.00
N ALA A 61 9.37 1.28 -11.35
CA ALA A 61 8.37 0.77 -10.44
C ALA A 61 7.36 -0.12 -11.18
N PRO A 62 6.83 -1.18 -10.54
CA PRO A 62 5.83 -2.05 -11.17
C PRO A 62 4.63 -1.30 -11.73
N MET A 63 4.17 -0.26 -11.01
CA MET A 63 3.24 0.75 -11.52
C MET A 63 3.81 2.14 -11.27
N HIS A 64 3.82 2.97 -12.31
CA HIS A 64 4.26 4.35 -12.19
C HIS A 64 3.11 5.23 -11.71
N ILE A 65 3.38 6.07 -10.70
CA ILE A 65 2.45 7.09 -10.20
C ILE A 65 3.09 8.47 -10.28
N ARG A 66 2.25 9.48 -10.54
CA ARG A 66 2.66 10.89 -10.68
C ARG A 66 2.62 11.61 -9.34
N GLN A 67 3.34 11.07 -8.39
CA GLN A 67 3.54 11.65 -7.06
C GLN A 67 4.85 11.08 -6.49
N ASN A 68 5.59 11.91 -5.76
CA ASN A 68 6.77 11.45 -5.03
C ASN A 68 6.37 10.61 -3.81
N ALA A 69 5.68 9.51 -4.08
CA ALA A 69 5.22 8.55 -3.08
C ALA A 69 5.60 7.13 -3.50
N GLU A 70 5.80 6.24 -2.55
CA GLU A 70 5.93 4.81 -2.80
C GLU A 70 4.80 4.05 -2.09
N VAL A 71 4.31 3.02 -2.75
CA VAL A 71 3.29 2.13 -2.20
C VAL A 71 3.87 0.72 -2.16
N LYS A 72 3.92 0.14 -0.97
CA LYS A 72 4.42 -1.22 -0.73
C LYS A 72 3.36 -2.04 0.00
N SER A 73 3.32 -3.34 -0.26
CA SER A 73 2.50 -4.28 0.50
C SER A 73 3.36 -5.39 1.06
N ALA A 74 2.90 -5.98 2.16
CA ALA A 74 3.51 -7.17 2.74
C ALA A 74 2.45 -8.09 3.34
N VAL A 75 2.77 -9.37 3.34
CA VAL A 75 2.19 -10.37 4.23
C VAL A 75 3.27 -10.71 5.25
N LEU A 76 2.91 -10.64 6.52
CA LEU A 76 3.83 -10.88 7.63
C LEU A 76 3.25 -11.99 8.50
N GLU A 77 3.97 -13.08 8.60
CA GLU A 77 3.58 -14.21 9.42
C GLU A 77 3.76 -13.88 10.90
N LYS A 78 2.93 -14.43 11.74
CA LYS A 78 2.96 -14.23 13.19
C LYS A 78 4.38 -14.40 13.76
N GLY A 79 4.80 -13.44 14.57
CA GLY A 79 6.11 -13.41 15.23
C GLY A 79 7.25 -12.87 14.37
N HIS A 80 7.00 -12.61 13.08
CA HIS A 80 7.97 -11.92 12.22
C HIS A 80 7.86 -10.41 12.34
N GLU A 81 8.87 -9.72 11.82
CA GLU A 81 8.94 -8.27 11.84
C GLU A 81 9.45 -7.71 10.51
N LEU A 82 8.99 -6.50 10.19
CA LEU A 82 9.48 -5.71 9.07
C LEU A 82 9.78 -4.28 9.52
N THR A 83 10.86 -3.74 9.00
CA THR A 83 11.20 -2.33 9.22
C THR A 83 10.52 -1.46 8.17
N VAL A 84 9.89 -0.39 8.64
CA VAL A 84 9.51 0.78 7.86
C VAL A 84 10.70 1.73 7.92
N ASP A 85 11.40 1.85 6.82
CA ASP A 85 12.60 2.70 6.70
C ASP A 85 12.27 3.79 5.67
N THR A 86 11.52 4.79 6.14
CA THR A 86 11.09 5.89 5.28
C THR A 86 12.28 6.73 4.81
N VAL A 87 12.21 7.15 3.56
CA VAL A 87 13.11 8.15 2.97
C VAL A 87 12.39 9.47 2.73
N LYS A 88 11.08 9.52 3.01
CA LYS A 88 10.21 10.69 2.86
C LYS A 88 9.83 11.25 4.24
N LYS A 89 8.66 11.85 4.37
CA LYS A 89 8.27 12.51 5.62
C LYS A 89 7.24 11.75 6.42
N VAL A 90 6.29 11.12 5.75
CA VAL A 90 5.11 10.55 6.40
C VAL A 90 4.94 9.11 5.99
N ASN A 91 4.81 8.24 6.97
CA ASN A 91 4.41 6.86 6.79
C ASN A 91 2.93 6.71 7.10
N TYR A 92 2.19 6.09 6.20
CA TYR A 92 0.82 5.66 6.43
C TYR A 92 0.76 4.15 6.22
N VAL A 93 0.46 3.41 7.28
CA VAL A 93 0.29 1.95 7.23
C VAL A 93 -1.15 1.60 7.48
N HIS A 94 -1.79 0.92 6.52
CA HIS A 94 -3.16 0.42 6.64
C HIS A 94 -3.15 -1.11 6.75
N VAL A 95 -3.77 -1.65 7.79
CA VAL A 95 -3.87 -3.08 8.04
C VAL A 95 -5.11 -3.64 7.34
N ILE A 96 -4.89 -4.54 6.38
CA ILE A 96 -5.94 -5.18 5.58
C ILE A 96 -6.53 -6.37 6.34
N SER A 97 -5.66 -7.16 7.00
CA SER A 97 -6.05 -8.31 7.81
C SER A 97 -5.06 -8.57 8.93
N GLY A 98 -5.49 -9.24 9.99
CA GLY A 98 -4.65 -9.58 11.14
C GLY A 98 -4.48 -8.44 12.13
N VAL A 99 -3.44 -8.55 12.96
CA VAL A 99 -3.09 -7.58 14.02
C VAL A 99 -1.58 -7.41 14.04
N VAL A 100 -1.14 -6.17 13.99
CA VAL A 100 0.28 -5.80 14.09
C VAL A 100 0.51 -4.81 15.23
N ARG A 101 1.76 -4.75 15.71
CA ARG A 101 2.22 -3.69 16.62
C ARG A 101 3.25 -2.85 15.90
N ILE A 102 3.06 -1.53 15.95
CA ILE A 102 3.97 -0.53 15.39
C ILE A 102 4.36 0.41 16.53
N GLY A 103 5.62 0.37 16.96
CA GLY A 103 6.02 1.01 18.20
C GLY A 103 5.21 0.46 19.39
N ASP A 104 4.52 1.34 20.12
CA ASP A 104 3.65 0.97 21.24
C ASP A 104 2.17 0.81 20.85
N GLN A 105 1.84 0.98 19.57
CA GLN A 105 0.46 0.93 19.08
C GLN A 105 0.12 -0.44 18.50
N GLU A 106 -1.01 -1.01 18.95
CA GLU A 106 -1.64 -2.17 18.32
C GLU A 106 -2.62 -1.68 17.24
N VAL A 107 -2.45 -2.18 16.00
CA VAL A 107 -3.21 -1.79 14.82
C VAL A 107 -3.87 -3.03 14.24
N LYS A 108 -5.18 -3.00 14.05
CA LYS A 108 -6.00 -4.15 13.63
C LYS A 108 -6.51 -3.99 12.20
N ALA A 109 -7.03 -5.06 11.66
CA ALA A 109 -7.69 -5.03 10.35
C ALA A 109 -8.72 -3.89 10.24
N GLY A 110 -8.60 -3.07 9.22
CA GLY A 110 -9.41 -1.86 8.97
C GLY A 110 -8.85 -0.59 9.58
N ASP A 111 -7.89 -0.68 10.51
CA ASP A 111 -7.22 0.48 11.09
C ASP A 111 -6.03 0.94 10.24
N ALA A 112 -5.59 2.16 10.52
CA ALA A 112 -4.35 2.70 9.98
C ALA A 112 -3.57 3.49 11.04
N LEU A 113 -2.26 3.55 10.88
CA LEU A 113 -1.36 4.37 11.69
C LEU A 113 -0.54 5.30 10.81
N VAL A 114 -0.44 6.55 11.24
CA VAL A 114 0.39 7.59 10.62
C VAL A 114 1.54 7.93 11.57
N PHE A 115 2.76 7.95 11.05
CA PHE A 115 3.97 8.29 11.82
C PHE A 115 5.08 8.83 10.90
N GLU A 116 6.05 9.54 11.46
CA GLU A 116 7.10 10.22 10.69
C GLU A 116 8.45 9.50 10.76
N ASP A 117 8.73 8.83 11.86
CA ASP A 117 10.02 8.18 12.09
C ASP A 117 10.07 6.75 11.56
N LYS A 118 11.28 6.19 11.52
CA LYS A 118 11.50 4.78 11.30
C LYS A 118 10.80 3.96 12.39
N ALA A 119 10.14 2.89 12.00
CA ALA A 119 9.46 2.00 12.92
C ALA A 119 9.63 0.53 12.52
N THR A 120 9.41 -0.36 13.47
CA THR A 120 9.31 -1.80 13.22
C THR A 120 7.86 -2.24 13.38
N ILE A 121 7.37 -2.98 12.40
CA ILE A 121 6.06 -3.64 12.43
C ILE A 121 6.29 -5.08 12.90
N HIS A 122 5.64 -5.46 14.00
CA HIS A 122 5.65 -6.83 14.53
C HIS A 122 4.28 -7.47 14.29
N ALA A 123 4.24 -8.64 13.69
CA ALA A 123 3.01 -9.39 13.51
C ALA A 123 2.59 -10.11 14.81
N ILE A 124 1.49 -9.67 15.38
CA ILE A 124 0.84 -10.37 16.52
C ILE A 124 0.06 -11.58 16.01
N GLU A 125 -0.51 -11.46 14.83
CA GLU A 125 -1.18 -12.50 14.06
C GLU A 125 -0.68 -12.46 12.62
N ASP A 126 -0.94 -13.51 11.83
CA ASP A 126 -0.69 -13.45 10.39
C ASP A 126 -1.43 -12.26 9.81
N SER A 127 -0.70 -11.36 9.20
CA SER A 127 -1.22 -10.03 8.85
C SER A 127 -0.87 -9.65 7.42
N GLN A 128 -1.77 -8.90 6.79
CA GLN A 128 -1.53 -8.24 5.52
C GLN A 128 -1.77 -6.74 5.67
N PHE A 129 -0.87 -5.94 5.13
CA PHE A 129 -0.95 -4.50 5.21
C PHE A 129 -0.29 -3.82 4.00
N ILE A 130 -0.63 -2.56 3.84
CA ILE A 130 -0.09 -1.69 2.81
C ILE A 130 0.56 -0.47 3.47
N TRP A 131 1.74 -0.10 3.00
CA TRP A 131 2.49 1.05 3.46
C TRP A 131 2.64 2.06 2.34
N PHE A 132 2.33 3.30 2.65
CA PHE A 132 2.56 4.47 1.82
C PHE A 132 3.68 5.30 2.44
N ASP A 133 4.77 5.47 1.71
CA ASP A 133 5.86 6.40 2.01
C ASP A 133 5.56 7.71 1.28
N LEU A 134 5.20 8.75 2.02
CA LEU A 134 4.62 10.00 1.50
C LEU A 134 5.56 11.18 1.69
N PRO A 135 5.56 12.18 0.75
CA PRO A 135 6.39 13.37 0.81
C PRO A 135 6.02 14.32 1.95
#